data_44b459360569769d378e562d017912c5
#
_entry.id   44b459360569769d378e562d017912c5
#
_cell.length_a   1.000
_cell.length_b   1.000
_cell.length_c   1.000
_cell.angle_alpha   90.00
_cell.angle_beta   90.00
_cell.angle_gamma   90.00
#
_symmetry.space_group_name_H-M   'P 1'
#
loop_
_entity.id
_entity.type
_entity.pdbx_description
1 polymer ?
#
loop_
_entity_poly.entity_id
_entity_poly.type
_entity_poly.pdbx_seq_one_letter_code
_entity_poly.pdbx_strand_id
1 'polypeptide(L)'
;MARLVPVPVGDSPTGAPYSPAVRFGPLLFVSGHFGTSPEFARRIEEARATGEPLPSMAELPFDEQVHQTMRNLQGTLAAAGASLDCILQATVYLRRQEDAGRFDAIYRTYFTSHFPARTRLQAGRLPFDTGVEIEAIAYVPGLAFEGAGAGSEESR
;
A
#
# COMPACT_ATOMS: atom_id res chain seq x y z
N MET A 1 -27.19 0.72 1.52
CA MET A 1 -26.18 0.03 2.37
C MET A 1 -24.82 0.10 1.70
N ALA A 2 -23.80 0.58 2.38
CA ALA A 2 -22.46 0.59 1.86
C ALA A 2 -22.01 -0.85 1.53
N ARG A 3 -21.50 -1.07 0.34
CA ARG A 3 -21.06 -2.36 -0.17
C ARG A 3 -19.54 -2.39 -0.25
N LEU A 4 -18.97 -3.54 0.10
CA LEU A 4 -17.54 -3.80 -0.10
C LEU A 4 -17.27 -3.96 -1.60
N VAL A 5 -16.31 -3.20 -2.11
CA VAL A 5 -15.93 -3.21 -3.54
C VAL A 5 -14.41 -3.42 -3.63
N PRO A 6 -13.95 -4.56 -4.18
CA PRO A 6 -12.54 -4.72 -4.52
C PRO A 6 -12.10 -3.66 -5.55
N VAL A 7 -10.92 -3.12 -5.38
CA VAL A 7 -10.35 -2.18 -6.35
C VAL A 7 -9.69 -2.98 -7.47
N PRO A 8 -10.07 -2.78 -8.74
CA PRO A 8 -9.51 -3.52 -9.86
C PRO A 8 -8.10 -3.00 -10.21
N VAL A 9 -7.10 -3.41 -9.47
CA VAL A 9 -5.68 -3.06 -9.71
C VAL A 9 -4.93 -4.19 -10.42
N GLY A 10 -5.66 -5.07 -11.11
CA GLY A 10 -5.11 -6.31 -11.64
C GLY A 10 -4.97 -7.40 -10.57
N ASP A 11 -4.41 -8.54 -10.97
CA ASP A 11 -4.10 -9.61 -10.04
C ASP A 11 -2.97 -9.20 -9.09
N SER A 12 -2.97 -9.77 -7.89
CA SER A 12 -1.86 -9.59 -6.96
C SER A 12 -0.54 -9.90 -7.66
N PRO A 13 0.45 -8.97 -7.67
CA PRO A 13 1.74 -9.21 -8.33
C PRO A 13 2.48 -10.41 -7.78
N THR A 14 2.05 -10.93 -6.66
CA THR A 14 2.59 -12.14 -6.03
C THR A 14 1.75 -13.39 -6.29
N GLY A 15 0.60 -13.28 -6.98
CA GLY A 15 -0.35 -14.37 -7.17
C GLY A 15 -0.95 -14.92 -5.85
N ALA A 16 -0.86 -14.14 -4.77
CA ALA A 16 -1.43 -14.50 -3.48
C ALA A 16 -2.93 -14.14 -3.43
N PRO A 17 -3.75 -14.84 -2.63
CA PRO A 17 -5.21 -14.69 -2.60
C PRO A 17 -5.67 -13.46 -1.80
N TYR A 18 -5.32 -12.25 -2.26
CA TYR A 18 -5.78 -11.00 -1.67
C TYR A 18 -6.02 -9.93 -2.75
N SER A 19 -6.86 -8.95 -2.44
CA SER A 19 -7.06 -7.75 -3.26
C SER A 19 -6.03 -6.70 -2.88
N PRO A 20 -5.38 -6.00 -3.84
CA PRO A 20 -4.46 -4.90 -3.53
C PRO A 20 -5.08 -3.78 -2.69
N ALA A 21 -6.37 -3.55 -2.88
CA ALA A 21 -7.18 -2.68 -2.01
C ALA A 21 -8.65 -3.08 -2.04
N VAL A 22 -9.37 -2.69 -1.01
CA VAL A 22 -10.83 -2.88 -0.89
C VAL A 22 -11.47 -1.57 -0.45
N ARG A 23 -12.54 -1.16 -1.11
CA ARG A 23 -13.28 0.06 -0.79
C ARG A 23 -14.58 -0.26 -0.04
N PHE A 24 -14.85 0.52 1.01
CA PHE A 24 -16.11 0.50 1.73
C PHE A 24 -16.59 1.95 1.96
N GLY A 25 -17.63 2.35 1.24
CA GLY A 25 -18.03 3.75 1.18
C GLY A 25 -16.90 4.61 0.63
N PRO A 26 -16.54 5.74 1.28
CA PRO A 26 -15.40 6.57 0.92
C PRO A 26 -14.06 6.01 1.40
N LEU A 27 -14.04 5.02 2.30
CA LEU A 27 -12.81 4.47 2.85
C LEU A 27 -12.20 3.42 1.92
N LEU A 28 -10.88 3.45 1.81
CA LEU A 28 -10.04 2.54 1.06
C LEU A 28 -9.07 1.85 2.01
N PHE A 29 -9.17 0.53 2.09
CA PHE A 29 -8.26 -0.33 2.83
C PHE A 29 -7.24 -0.90 1.85
N VAL A 30 -5.99 -0.51 1.98
CA VAL A 30 -4.90 -0.87 1.07
C VAL A 30 -4.05 -1.94 1.72
N SER A 31 -3.89 -3.06 1.04
CA SER A 31 -3.05 -4.18 1.49
C SER A 31 -1.58 -3.81 1.57
N GLY A 32 -0.78 -4.62 2.25
CA GLY A 32 0.66 -4.45 2.32
C GLY A 32 1.30 -4.38 0.93
N HIS A 33 2.03 -3.29 0.68
CA HIS A 33 2.81 -3.06 -0.53
C HIS A 33 4.29 -3.08 -0.18
N PHE A 34 5.08 -3.74 -1.00
CA PHE A 34 6.53 -3.78 -0.91
C PHE A 34 7.16 -3.61 -2.30
N GLY A 35 8.48 -3.60 -2.39
CA GLY A 35 9.25 -3.18 -3.56
C GLY A 35 9.21 -4.14 -4.77
N THR A 36 8.05 -4.77 -5.06
CA THR A 36 7.87 -5.65 -6.22
C THR A 36 7.89 -4.83 -7.49
N SER A 37 8.97 -4.93 -8.27
CA SER A 37 9.02 -4.41 -9.64
C SER A 37 8.37 -5.40 -10.61
N PRO A 38 7.99 -4.98 -11.83
CA PRO A 38 7.49 -5.90 -12.86
C PRO A 38 8.47 -7.06 -13.16
N GLU A 39 9.77 -6.80 -13.15
CA GLU A 39 10.79 -7.83 -13.34
C GLU A 39 10.81 -8.82 -12.17
N PHE A 40 10.71 -8.33 -10.94
CA PHE A 40 10.66 -9.20 -9.77
C PHE A 40 9.40 -10.06 -9.76
N ALA A 41 8.24 -9.50 -10.13
CA ALA A 41 6.99 -10.24 -10.27
C ALA A 41 7.14 -11.39 -11.31
N ARG A 42 7.73 -11.11 -12.46
CA ARG A 42 8.02 -12.14 -13.48
C ARG A 42 8.89 -13.27 -12.93
N ARG A 43 9.93 -12.95 -12.15
CA ARG A 43 10.79 -13.97 -11.50
C ARG A 43 10.02 -14.84 -10.50
N ILE A 44 9.04 -14.27 -9.78
CA ILE A 44 8.14 -15.04 -8.90
C ILE A 44 7.33 -16.05 -9.73
N GLU A 45 6.74 -15.59 -10.84
CA GLU A 45 5.94 -16.45 -11.73
C GLU A 45 6.78 -17.58 -12.32
N GLU A 46 7.97 -17.29 -12.81
CA GLU A 46 8.91 -18.28 -13.36
C GLU A 46 9.30 -19.33 -12.31
N ALA A 47 9.68 -18.88 -11.10
CA ALA A 47 10.05 -19.80 -10.02
C ALA A 47 8.89 -20.73 -9.63
N ARG A 48 7.66 -20.21 -9.61
CA ARG A 48 6.47 -21.02 -9.35
C ARG A 48 6.19 -22.04 -10.46
N ALA A 49 6.35 -21.62 -11.71
CA ALA A 49 6.14 -22.51 -12.86
C ALA A 49 7.16 -23.64 -12.94
N THR A 50 8.39 -23.39 -12.51
CA THR A 50 9.50 -24.37 -12.56
C THR A 50 9.70 -25.15 -11.26
N GLY A 51 9.07 -24.71 -10.15
CA GLY A 51 9.30 -25.29 -8.81
C GLY A 51 10.63 -24.87 -8.18
N GLU A 52 11.28 -23.85 -8.73
CA GLU A 52 12.50 -23.28 -8.15
C GLU A 52 12.23 -22.47 -6.90
N PRO A 53 13.24 -22.21 -6.05
CA PRO A 53 13.11 -21.33 -4.89
C PRO A 53 12.63 -19.92 -5.31
N LEU A 54 11.70 -19.36 -4.53
CA LEU A 54 11.23 -18.00 -4.77
C LEU A 54 12.37 -16.99 -4.62
N PRO A 55 12.39 -15.92 -5.45
CA PRO A 55 13.43 -14.90 -5.38
C PRO A 55 13.36 -14.15 -4.06
N SER A 56 14.51 -13.62 -3.60
CA SER A 56 14.63 -12.80 -2.39
C SER A 56 15.01 -11.37 -2.76
N MET A 57 14.53 -10.40 -1.98
CA MET A 57 14.88 -8.99 -2.06
C MET A 57 16.02 -8.62 -1.10
N ALA A 58 16.54 -9.59 -0.33
CA ALA A 58 17.52 -9.32 0.72
C ALA A 58 18.76 -8.55 0.25
N GLU A 59 19.20 -8.81 -0.98
CA GLU A 59 20.40 -8.21 -1.59
C GLU A 59 20.10 -6.96 -2.43
N LEU A 60 18.82 -6.60 -2.62
CA LEU A 60 18.46 -5.38 -3.35
C LEU A 60 18.71 -4.15 -2.47
N PRO A 61 19.17 -3.02 -3.04
CA PRO A 61 19.38 -1.80 -2.30
C PRO A 61 18.09 -1.35 -1.58
N PHE A 62 18.19 -1.07 -0.29
CA PHE A 62 17.03 -0.71 0.54
C PHE A 62 16.29 0.53 -0.01
N ASP A 63 17.03 1.55 -0.45
CA ASP A 63 16.43 2.78 -0.98
C ASP A 63 15.59 2.53 -2.22
N GLU A 64 16.05 1.64 -3.12
CA GLU A 64 15.30 1.23 -4.31
C GLU A 64 14.02 0.48 -3.94
N GLN A 65 14.10 -0.38 -2.91
CA GLN A 65 12.91 -1.08 -2.38
C GLN A 65 11.89 -0.08 -1.82
N VAL A 66 12.32 0.94 -1.07
CA VAL A 66 11.42 1.99 -0.54
C VAL A 66 10.77 2.76 -1.69
N HIS A 67 11.55 3.22 -2.67
CA HIS A 67 11.02 3.93 -3.83
C HIS A 67 10.03 3.09 -4.62
N GLN A 68 10.32 1.81 -4.84
CA GLN A 68 9.40 0.91 -5.54
C GLN A 68 8.12 0.65 -4.74
N THR A 69 8.23 0.47 -3.41
CA THR A 69 7.07 0.34 -2.51
C THR A 69 6.15 1.55 -2.62
N MET A 70 6.71 2.76 -2.58
CA MET A 70 5.93 4.00 -2.72
C MET A 70 5.25 4.12 -4.09
N ARG A 71 5.94 3.75 -5.18
CA ARG A 71 5.33 3.71 -6.53
C ARG A 71 4.18 2.71 -6.61
N ASN A 72 4.33 1.53 -6.03
CA ASN A 72 3.29 0.51 -6.01
C ASN A 72 2.06 1.00 -5.24
N LEU A 73 2.27 1.62 -4.07
CA LEU A 73 1.21 2.23 -3.27
C LEU A 73 0.49 3.35 -4.03
N GLN A 74 1.24 4.25 -4.69
CA GLN A 74 0.67 5.31 -5.55
C GLN A 74 -0.19 4.72 -6.67
N GLY A 75 0.27 3.67 -7.34
CA GLY A 75 -0.47 3.00 -8.42
C GLY A 75 -1.81 2.44 -7.93
N THR A 76 -1.83 1.78 -6.77
CA THR A 76 -3.05 1.23 -6.16
C THR A 76 -4.02 2.34 -5.74
N LEU A 77 -3.53 3.41 -5.12
CA LEU A 77 -4.34 4.56 -4.75
C LEU A 77 -4.95 5.23 -5.99
N ALA A 78 -4.14 5.47 -7.03
CA ALA A 78 -4.60 6.09 -8.28
C ALA A 78 -5.68 5.26 -8.97
N ALA A 79 -5.55 3.94 -9.01
CA ALA A 79 -6.57 3.04 -9.56
C ALA A 79 -7.91 3.11 -8.80
N ALA A 80 -7.87 3.50 -7.52
CA ALA A 80 -9.06 3.74 -6.70
C ALA A 80 -9.59 5.18 -6.78
N GLY A 81 -8.94 6.09 -7.51
CA GLY A 81 -9.28 7.51 -7.56
C GLY A 81 -8.79 8.32 -6.37
N ALA A 82 -7.73 7.86 -5.69
CA ALA A 82 -7.09 8.50 -4.55
C ALA A 82 -5.61 8.83 -4.84
N SER A 83 -4.94 9.48 -3.90
CA SER A 83 -3.52 9.81 -3.95
C SER A 83 -2.86 9.57 -2.60
N LEU A 84 -1.54 9.75 -2.50
CA LEU A 84 -0.84 9.69 -1.22
C LEU A 84 -1.37 10.69 -0.19
N ASP A 85 -1.80 11.88 -0.62
CA ASP A 85 -2.39 12.90 0.24
C ASP A 85 -3.78 12.49 0.78
N CYS A 86 -4.38 11.42 0.24
CA CYS A 86 -5.63 10.86 0.75
C CYS A 86 -5.41 9.80 1.84
N ILE A 87 -4.16 9.44 2.16
CA ILE A 87 -3.87 8.47 3.22
C ILE A 87 -4.19 9.08 4.58
N LEU A 88 -5.05 8.40 5.33
CA LEU A 88 -5.40 8.76 6.71
C LEU A 88 -4.41 8.15 7.70
N GLN A 89 -4.05 6.89 7.47
CA GLN A 89 -3.14 6.14 8.33
C GLN A 89 -2.28 5.21 7.47
N ALA A 90 -1.00 5.09 7.81
CA ALA A 90 -0.07 4.12 7.27
C ALA A 90 0.57 3.30 8.39
N THR A 91 0.72 1.99 8.17
CA THR A 91 1.57 1.13 8.99
C THR A 91 2.79 0.73 8.16
N VAL A 92 3.96 0.97 8.70
CA VAL A 92 5.25 0.67 8.06
C VAL A 92 5.93 -0.45 8.82
N TYR A 93 6.21 -1.53 8.13
CA TYR A 93 6.96 -2.67 8.62
C TYR A 93 8.37 -2.62 8.05
N LEU A 94 9.38 -2.57 8.91
CA LEU A 94 10.79 -2.62 8.51
C LEU A 94 11.37 -4.00 8.84
N ARG A 95 12.21 -4.53 7.96
CA ARG A 95 12.99 -5.73 8.28
C ARG A 95 14.03 -5.44 9.37
N ARG A 96 14.57 -4.22 9.41
CA ARG A 96 15.57 -3.78 10.39
C ARG A 96 15.26 -2.37 10.86
N GLN A 97 15.25 -2.17 12.16
CA GLN A 97 14.99 -0.86 12.77
C GLN A 97 16.06 0.19 12.43
N GLU A 98 17.29 -0.26 12.14
CA GLU A 98 18.42 0.60 11.76
C GLU A 98 18.15 1.36 10.44
N ASP A 99 17.31 0.82 9.56
CA ASP A 99 16.95 1.45 8.30
C ASP A 99 15.91 2.58 8.45
N ALA A 100 15.41 2.81 9.68
CA ALA A 100 14.35 3.78 9.96
C ALA A 100 14.67 5.21 9.49
N GLY A 101 15.90 5.68 9.70
CA GLY A 101 16.31 7.03 9.28
C GLY A 101 16.38 7.17 7.76
N ARG A 102 16.88 6.14 7.07
CA ARG A 102 16.92 6.10 5.59
C ARG A 102 15.50 6.07 5.01
N PHE A 103 14.64 5.22 5.58
CA PHE A 103 13.23 5.16 5.20
C PHE A 103 12.57 6.54 5.34
N ASP A 104 12.69 7.20 6.49
CA ASP A 104 12.07 8.49 6.75
C ASP A 104 12.55 9.59 5.79
N ALA A 105 13.83 9.58 5.43
CA ALA A 105 14.38 10.52 4.46
C ALA A 105 13.73 10.38 3.08
N ILE A 106 13.54 9.15 2.60
CA ILE A 106 12.89 8.87 1.31
C ILE A 106 11.38 9.10 1.40
N TYR A 107 10.71 8.54 2.42
CA TYR A 107 9.26 8.65 2.61
C TYR A 107 8.79 10.10 2.59
N ARG A 108 9.53 11.00 3.24
CA ARG A 108 9.24 12.43 3.28
C ARG A 108 9.13 13.07 1.90
N THR A 109 9.88 12.61 0.92
CA THR A 109 9.90 13.20 -0.44
C THR A 109 8.62 12.92 -1.25
N TYR A 110 7.78 11.99 -0.79
CA TYR A 110 6.55 11.61 -1.47
C TYR A 110 5.32 12.41 -1.04
N PHE A 111 5.40 13.19 0.03
CA PHE A 111 4.30 14.00 0.56
C PHE A 111 4.58 15.48 0.37
N THR A 112 3.59 16.21 -0.13
CA THR A 112 3.73 17.64 -0.47
C THR A 112 2.95 18.56 0.46
N SER A 113 1.86 18.08 1.07
CA SER A 113 0.96 18.89 1.87
C SER A 113 1.01 18.54 3.37
N HIS A 114 0.90 17.28 3.70
CA HIS A 114 0.87 16.79 5.09
C HIS A 114 1.33 15.33 5.14
N PHE A 115 1.65 14.84 6.33
CA PHE A 115 1.91 13.42 6.56
C PHE A 115 0.68 12.74 7.14
N PRO A 116 0.38 11.48 6.75
CA PRO A 116 -0.66 10.70 7.40
C PRO A 116 -0.28 10.35 8.85
N ALA A 117 -1.28 9.97 9.66
CA ALA A 117 -1.00 9.24 10.89
C ALA A 117 -0.19 7.99 10.55
N ARG A 118 0.86 7.67 11.32
CA ARG A 118 1.75 6.55 11.00
C ARG A 118 2.22 5.80 12.23
N THR A 119 2.18 4.48 12.12
CA THR A 119 2.91 3.57 13.02
C THR A 119 4.05 2.93 12.24
N ARG A 120 5.21 2.76 12.86
CA ARG A 120 6.35 2.04 12.31
C ARG A 120 6.90 1.07 13.33
N LEU A 121 7.20 -0.15 12.89
CA LEU A 121 7.75 -1.20 13.72
C LEU A 121 8.69 -2.10 12.91
N GLN A 122 9.53 -2.85 13.61
CA GLN A 122 10.29 -3.93 13.02
C GLN A 122 9.45 -5.20 12.99
N ALA A 123 9.32 -5.83 11.82
CA ALA A 123 8.67 -7.12 11.65
C ALA A 123 9.67 -8.27 11.90
N GLY A 124 9.14 -9.45 12.23
CA GLY A 124 9.97 -10.66 12.36
C GLY A 124 10.56 -11.09 11.01
N ARG A 125 9.71 -11.25 9.98
CA ARG A 125 10.10 -11.53 8.60
C ARG A 125 9.04 -10.97 7.65
N LEU A 126 9.49 -10.34 6.58
CA LEU A 126 8.63 -9.81 5.53
C LEU A 126 8.65 -10.70 4.28
N PRO A 127 7.60 -10.66 3.43
CA PRO A 127 7.55 -11.43 2.20
C PRO A 127 8.80 -11.19 1.33
N PHE A 128 9.32 -12.26 0.74
CA PHE A 128 10.51 -12.22 -0.12
C PHE A 128 11.73 -11.54 0.51
N ASP A 129 11.82 -11.52 1.84
CA ASP A 129 12.87 -10.82 2.61
C ASP A 129 13.01 -9.34 2.24
N THR A 130 11.91 -8.69 1.83
CA THR A 130 11.90 -7.23 1.56
C THR A 130 12.36 -6.44 2.77
N GLY A 131 12.98 -5.28 2.54
CA GLY A 131 13.42 -4.36 3.60
C GLY A 131 12.29 -3.57 4.23
N VAL A 132 11.19 -3.37 3.48
CA VAL A 132 10.04 -2.55 3.89
C VAL A 132 8.75 -3.06 3.29
N GLU A 133 7.66 -2.92 4.07
CA GLU A 133 6.28 -3.11 3.63
C GLU A 133 5.42 -2.00 4.21
N ILE A 134 4.42 -1.53 3.47
CA ILE A 134 3.50 -0.46 3.88
C ILE A 134 2.07 -0.87 3.57
N GLU A 135 1.20 -0.85 4.57
CA GLU A 135 -0.25 -0.88 4.41
C GLU A 135 -0.86 0.49 4.75
N ALA A 136 -2.05 0.78 4.26
CA ALA A 136 -2.67 2.07 4.49
C ALA A 136 -4.21 2.01 4.57
N ILE A 137 -4.77 2.98 5.28
CA ILE A 137 -6.18 3.36 5.17
C ILE A 137 -6.20 4.75 4.55
N ALA A 138 -6.98 4.90 3.46
CA ALA A 138 -7.13 6.15 2.74
C ALA A 138 -8.62 6.47 2.54
N TYR A 139 -8.91 7.64 1.98
CA TYR A 139 -10.25 7.99 1.51
C TYR A 139 -10.22 8.29 0.01
N VAL A 140 -11.37 8.11 -0.64
CA VAL A 140 -11.55 8.47 -2.05
C VAL A 140 -12.30 9.80 -2.10
N PRO A 141 -11.69 10.87 -2.63
CA PRO A 141 -12.32 12.18 -2.72
C PRO A 141 -13.64 12.14 -3.51
N GLY A 142 -14.61 12.94 -3.08
CA GLY A 142 -15.92 13.03 -3.74
C GLY A 142 -16.89 11.90 -3.42
N LEU A 143 -16.47 10.88 -2.69
CA LEU A 143 -17.37 9.84 -2.19
C LEU A 143 -17.82 10.15 -0.75
N ALA A 144 -19.03 9.71 -0.41
CA ALA A 144 -19.59 9.79 0.94
C ALA A 144 -20.16 8.44 1.36
N PHE A 145 -20.41 8.25 2.65
CA PHE A 145 -21.21 7.13 3.11
C PHE A 145 -22.66 7.34 2.67
N GLU A 146 -23.29 6.31 2.08
CA GLU A 146 -24.70 6.35 1.75
C GLU A 146 -25.52 6.63 3.02
N GLY A 147 -26.32 7.66 3.02
CA GLY A 147 -27.15 8.08 4.16
C GLY A 147 -26.58 9.20 5.01
N ALA A 148 -25.37 9.70 4.76
CA ALA A 148 -24.81 10.84 5.47
C ALA A 148 -25.31 12.23 5.00
N GLY A 149 -26.32 12.27 4.12
CA GLY A 149 -26.79 13.48 3.46
C GLY A 149 -28.29 13.74 3.57
N ALA A 150 -28.93 13.49 4.72
CA ALA A 150 -30.32 13.91 4.97
C ALA A 150 -30.52 14.32 6.43
N GLY A 151 -29.64 15.19 6.92
CA GLY A 151 -29.90 16.03 8.07
C GLY A 151 -30.39 17.36 7.54
N SER A 152 -31.71 17.48 7.36
CA SER A 152 -32.40 18.72 7.06
C SER A 152 -31.90 19.82 8.02
N GLU A 153 -31.40 20.91 7.46
CA GLU A 153 -31.55 22.22 8.08
C GLU A 153 -33.06 22.49 8.24
N GLU A 154 -33.65 22.06 9.33
CA GLU A 154 -34.91 22.62 9.80
C GLU A 154 -34.56 23.88 10.57
N SER A 155 -34.94 24.97 9.91
CA SER A 155 -35.11 26.35 10.43
C SER A 155 -35.58 26.40 11.88
N ARG A 156 -34.90 27.21 12.68
CA ARG A 156 -35.57 28.15 13.59
C ARG A 156 -34.74 29.42 13.76
#